data_459e21a56c654320b629f665b059f55e
#
_entry.id   459e21a56c654320b629f665b059f55e
#
_cell.length_a   1.000
_cell.length_b   1.000
_cell.length_c   1.000
_cell.angle_alpha   90.00
_cell.angle_beta   90.00
_cell.angle_gamma   90.00
#
_symmetry.space_group_name_H-M   'P 1'
#
loop_
_entity.id
_entity.type
_entity.pdbx_description
1 polymer ?
#
loop_
_entity_poly.entity_id
_entity_poly.type
_entity_poly.pdbx_seq_one_letter_code
_entity_poly.pdbx_strand_id
1 'polypeptide(L)'
;MIQLFRATNFRCLESVELQFGPRFNLISGANASGKTSLLEALAYLGRGKSFRGASTSNLTRHGEAGFLLYGEVEAGHGRLSVGVSNSREGLEVRVGGESAGGAAVLAEALPLQVIDPEVHNLIAGGPELRRRFLDWVAFHVEHGHLFVWRKYRRALKQRNAALKARSAEAVIRSWNVEFLELADLLDQSRRRVLELSTNSLQEHGYALLETLLAFEYQQGWAREKDLAEALEDGLERDLHLGSTQSGPHRADIKVSYDERQARKLVSRGQQKLLASAMILAATETVQVSLERPLLLLLDDPAAELDGDSIARLMTSVAALGCQVVATSLDPAALIFPEKPRMFHVEHGVVTAAP
;
A
#
# COMPACT_ATOMS: atom_id res chain seq x y z
N MET A 1 -5.24 -11.46 11.56
CA MET A 1 -6.34 -11.84 10.62
C MET A 1 -7.65 -11.20 11.05
N ILE A 2 -8.48 -10.74 10.10
CA ILE A 2 -9.80 -10.19 10.42
C ILE A 2 -10.83 -11.34 10.54
N GLN A 3 -11.55 -11.40 11.65
CA GLN A 3 -12.57 -12.45 11.90
C GLN A 3 -13.98 -11.92 11.66
N LEU A 4 -14.30 -10.74 12.18
CA LEU A 4 -15.57 -10.08 12.02
C LEU A 4 -15.36 -8.72 11.36
N PHE A 5 -16.22 -8.36 10.43
CA PHE A 5 -16.24 -7.05 9.80
C PHE A 5 -17.66 -6.50 9.73
N ARG A 6 -17.82 -5.22 10.07
CA ARG A 6 -19.07 -4.47 9.94
C ARG A 6 -18.82 -3.18 9.18
N ALA A 7 -19.74 -2.85 8.31
CA ALA A 7 -19.76 -1.57 7.61
C ALA A 7 -21.18 -0.99 7.62
N THR A 8 -21.31 0.28 7.95
CA THR A 8 -22.57 1.00 7.93
C THR A 8 -22.41 2.27 7.11
N ASN A 9 -23.30 2.50 6.17
CA ASN A 9 -23.38 3.70 5.31
C ASN A 9 -22.09 4.01 4.54
N PHE A 10 -21.40 2.97 4.06
CA PHE A 10 -20.16 3.11 3.27
C PHE A 10 -20.42 2.86 1.79
N ARG A 11 -20.25 3.85 0.93
CA ARG A 11 -20.54 3.75 -0.52
C ARG A 11 -21.98 3.31 -0.77
N CYS A 12 -22.16 2.18 -1.50
CA CYS A 12 -23.45 1.56 -1.73
C CYS A 12 -23.90 0.62 -0.58
N LEU A 13 -23.02 0.36 0.39
CA LEU A 13 -23.31 -0.56 1.50
C LEU A 13 -24.12 0.18 2.58
N GLU A 14 -25.31 -0.30 2.87
CA GLU A 14 -26.15 0.25 3.95
C GLU A 14 -25.73 -0.29 5.30
N SER A 15 -25.81 -1.61 5.45
CA SER A 15 -25.39 -2.33 6.63
C SER A 15 -24.88 -3.72 6.22
N VAL A 16 -23.65 -4.02 6.60
CA VAL A 16 -23.00 -5.30 6.29
C VAL A 16 -22.38 -5.84 7.57
N GLU A 17 -22.58 -7.12 7.84
CA GLU A 17 -21.87 -7.87 8.86
C GLU A 17 -21.34 -9.18 8.25
N LEU A 18 -20.04 -9.42 8.32
CA LEU A 18 -19.39 -10.60 7.74
C LEU A 18 -18.45 -11.23 8.74
N GLN A 19 -18.47 -12.55 8.77
CA GLN A 19 -17.46 -13.37 9.43
C GLN A 19 -16.56 -13.98 8.36
N PHE A 20 -15.28 -13.63 8.34
CA PHE A 20 -14.34 -14.16 7.38
C PHE A 20 -13.74 -15.50 7.82
N GLY A 21 -13.43 -16.36 6.85
CA GLY A 21 -12.60 -17.53 7.07
C GLY A 21 -11.13 -17.14 7.27
N PRO A 22 -10.34 -18.05 7.86
CA PRO A 22 -8.95 -17.77 8.22
C PRO A 22 -8.02 -17.64 7.00
N ARG A 23 -8.34 -18.27 5.89
CA ARG A 23 -7.48 -18.29 4.69
C ARG A 23 -8.14 -17.59 3.50
N PHE A 24 -9.01 -18.28 2.78
CA PHE A 24 -9.56 -17.79 1.52
C PHE A 24 -11.03 -17.38 1.68
N ASN A 25 -11.33 -16.19 1.20
CA ASN A 25 -12.68 -15.62 1.17
C ASN A 25 -12.93 -15.06 -0.23
N LEU A 26 -14.01 -15.45 -0.86
CA LEU A 26 -14.38 -15.01 -2.20
C LEU A 26 -15.72 -14.29 -2.18
N ILE A 27 -15.73 -13.08 -2.68
CA ILE A 27 -16.90 -12.22 -2.81
C ILE A 27 -17.29 -12.20 -4.29
N SER A 28 -18.44 -12.77 -4.62
CA SER A 28 -18.99 -12.82 -5.98
C SER A 28 -20.18 -11.87 -6.15
N GLY A 29 -20.50 -11.52 -7.37
CA GLY A 29 -21.65 -10.69 -7.71
C GLY A 29 -21.48 -9.98 -9.05
N ALA A 30 -22.56 -9.44 -9.59
CA ALA A 30 -22.55 -8.71 -10.86
C ALA A 30 -21.67 -7.44 -10.80
N ASN A 31 -21.38 -6.87 -11.96
CA ASN A 31 -20.71 -5.56 -12.02
C ASN A 31 -21.58 -4.50 -11.32
N ALA A 32 -20.93 -3.56 -10.64
CA ALA A 32 -21.58 -2.51 -9.83
C ALA A 32 -22.44 -3.01 -8.65
N SER A 33 -22.37 -4.31 -8.26
CA SER A 33 -23.12 -4.84 -7.13
C SER A 33 -22.62 -4.34 -5.77
N GLY A 34 -21.36 -3.87 -5.66
CA GLY A 34 -20.74 -3.40 -4.40
C GLY A 34 -19.50 -4.18 -3.97
N LYS A 35 -19.02 -5.17 -4.75
CA LYS A 35 -17.81 -5.95 -4.43
C LYS A 35 -16.58 -5.08 -4.09
N THR A 36 -16.21 -4.19 -5.01
CA THR A 36 -15.10 -3.25 -4.81
C THR A 36 -15.35 -2.30 -3.63
N SER A 37 -16.61 -1.89 -3.37
CA SER A 37 -16.95 -1.06 -2.22
C SER A 37 -16.70 -1.79 -0.90
N LEU A 38 -16.96 -3.09 -0.85
CA LEU A 38 -16.68 -3.93 0.31
C LEU A 38 -15.17 -4.08 0.55
N LEU A 39 -14.38 -4.34 -0.51
CA LEU A 39 -12.92 -4.34 -0.40
C LEU A 39 -12.37 -2.97 0.00
N GLU A 40 -12.95 -1.89 -0.55
CA GLU A 40 -12.55 -0.52 -0.20
C GLU A 40 -12.81 -0.21 1.29
N ALA A 41 -13.93 -0.70 1.83
CA ALA A 41 -14.24 -0.58 3.25
C ALA A 41 -13.23 -1.34 4.14
N LEU A 42 -12.88 -2.58 3.76
CA LEU A 42 -11.84 -3.37 4.44
C LEU A 42 -10.46 -2.68 4.37
N ALA A 43 -10.07 -2.20 3.20
CA ALA A 43 -8.82 -1.46 3.03
C ALA A 43 -8.81 -0.15 3.82
N TYR A 44 -9.95 0.55 3.89
CA TYR A 44 -10.08 1.77 4.67
C TYR A 44 -9.93 1.51 6.17
N LEU A 45 -10.48 0.40 6.67
CA LEU A 45 -10.35 -0.02 8.07
C LEU A 45 -8.88 -0.21 8.49
N GLY A 46 -8.02 -0.75 7.61
CA GLY A 46 -6.59 -0.96 7.92
C GLY A 46 -5.66 0.18 7.47
N ARG A 47 -6.12 1.12 6.62
CA ARG A 47 -5.25 2.18 6.07
C ARG A 47 -5.71 3.59 6.39
N GLY A 48 -6.95 3.78 6.85
CA GLY A 48 -7.57 5.11 7.04
C GLY A 48 -7.69 5.93 5.75
N LYS A 49 -7.58 5.28 4.58
CA LYS A 49 -7.70 5.92 3.26
C LYS A 49 -8.19 4.95 2.19
N SER A 50 -8.90 5.50 1.21
CA SER A 50 -9.32 4.76 0.02
C SER A 50 -8.12 4.39 -0.87
N PHE A 51 -8.07 3.15 -1.37
CA PHE A 51 -7.08 2.77 -2.38
C PHE A 51 -7.44 3.32 -3.77
N ARG A 52 -8.71 3.67 -4.00
CA ARG A 52 -9.18 4.31 -5.23
C ARG A 52 -8.98 5.83 -5.26
N GLY A 53 -8.35 6.41 -4.23
CA GLY A 53 -8.06 7.85 -4.15
C GLY A 53 -9.29 8.72 -3.86
N ALA A 54 -10.43 8.13 -3.46
CA ALA A 54 -11.62 8.89 -3.12
C ALA A 54 -11.42 9.71 -1.83
N SER A 55 -11.96 10.93 -1.82
CA SER A 55 -12.06 11.73 -0.59
C SER A 55 -13.00 11.08 0.40
N THR A 56 -12.79 11.30 1.69
CA THR A 56 -13.61 10.70 2.76
C THR A 56 -15.09 11.04 2.61
N SER A 57 -15.43 12.24 2.13
CA SER A 57 -16.80 12.66 1.85
C SER A 57 -17.49 11.80 0.78
N ASN A 58 -16.74 11.30 -0.20
CA ASN A 58 -17.26 10.44 -1.27
C ASN A 58 -17.39 8.98 -0.86
N LEU A 59 -16.98 8.62 0.36
CA LEU A 59 -17.10 7.26 0.91
C LEU A 59 -18.38 7.07 1.70
N THR A 60 -18.99 8.14 2.17
CA THR A 60 -20.30 8.10 2.84
C THR A 60 -21.40 7.79 1.83
N ARG A 61 -22.35 6.92 2.22
CA ARG A 61 -23.54 6.61 1.42
C ARG A 61 -24.34 7.88 1.16
N HIS A 62 -24.86 7.99 -0.06
CA HIS A 62 -25.65 9.16 -0.45
C HIS A 62 -26.85 9.37 0.48
N GLY A 63 -27.00 10.58 0.98
CA GLY A 63 -28.08 10.95 1.91
C GLY A 63 -27.74 10.75 3.40
N GLU A 64 -26.59 10.11 3.73
CA GLU A 64 -26.20 9.83 5.09
C GLU A 64 -25.21 10.86 5.66
N ALA A 65 -25.20 11.02 6.98
CA ALA A 65 -24.34 11.99 7.67
C ALA A 65 -22.90 11.51 7.86
N GLY A 66 -22.64 10.21 7.72
CA GLY A 66 -21.34 9.59 7.93
C GLY A 66 -21.37 8.10 7.73
N PHE A 67 -20.24 7.44 7.94
CA PHE A 67 -20.12 5.98 7.90
C PHE A 67 -19.41 5.44 9.13
N LEU A 68 -19.62 4.15 9.40
CA LEU A 68 -18.93 3.40 10.45
C LEU A 68 -18.36 2.11 9.86
N LEU A 69 -17.09 1.85 10.14
CA LEU A 69 -16.40 0.58 9.86
C LEU A 69 -15.89 0.01 11.18
N TYR A 70 -16.08 -1.28 11.36
CA TYR A 70 -15.61 -2.00 12.54
C TYR A 70 -15.07 -3.37 12.15
N GLY A 71 -14.03 -3.82 12.81
CA GLY A 71 -13.49 -5.16 12.65
C GLY A 71 -12.93 -5.73 13.93
N GLU A 72 -13.05 -7.05 14.08
CA GLU A 72 -12.31 -7.82 15.08
C GLU A 72 -11.13 -8.50 14.40
N VAL A 73 -9.94 -8.17 14.87
CA VAL A 73 -8.67 -8.61 14.30
C VAL A 73 -7.97 -9.51 15.32
N GLU A 74 -7.51 -10.65 14.88
CA GLU A 74 -6.61 -11.48 15.67
C GLU A 74 -5.19 -10.88 15.58
N ALA A 75 -4.67 -10.44 16.71
CA ALA A 75 -3.35 -9.84 16.85
C ALA A 75 -2.58 -10.58 17.96
N GLY A 76 -1.51 -11.30 17.60
CA GLY A 76 -0.55 -11.94 18.50
C GLY A 76 -1.11 -12.63 19.76
N HIS A 77 -1.54 -11.87 20.74
CA HIS A 77 -1.97 -12.36 22.03
C HIS A 77 -3.48 -12.25 22.30
N GLY A 78 -4.30 -12.00 21.28
CA GLY A 78 -5.75 -11.90 21.51
C GLY A 78 -6.51 -11.21 20.38
N ARG A 79 -7.80 -10.92 20.65
CA ARG A 79 -8.66 -10.17 19.73
C ARG A 79 -8.53 -8.68 19.97
N LEU A 80 -8.35 -7.93 18.92
CA LEU A 80 -8.25 -6.48 18.91
C LEU A 80 -9.42 -5.90 18.10
N SER A 81 -10.19 -5.00 18.70
CA SER A 81 -11.20 -4.24 17.95
C SER A 81 -10.57 -3.06 17.23
N VAL A 82 -10.94 -2.88 15.97
CA VAL A 82 -10.51 -1.75 15.13
C VAL A 82 -11.76 -1.06 14.60
N GLY A 83 -11.88 0.24 14.79
CA GLY A 83 -13.03 1.02 14.36
C GLY A 83 -12.61 2.31 13.67
N VAL A 84 -13.35 2.68 12.63
CA VAL A 84 -13.21 3.97 11.95
C VAL A 84 -14.60 4.52 11.69
N SER A 85 -14.88 5.72 12.20
CA SER A 85 -16.10 6.45 11.90
C SER A 85 -15.79 7.80 11.25
N ASN A 86 -16.64 8.20 10.34
CA ASN A 86 -16.61 9.54 9.76
C ASN A 86 -17.97 10.17 9.96
N SER A 87 -18.01 11.35 10.54
CA SER A 87 -19.22 12.14 10.79
C SER A 87 -18.99 13.61 10.44
N ARG A 88 -19.96 14.46 10.75
CA ARG A 88 -19.80 15.92 10.63
C ARG A 88 -18.72 16.48 11.57
N GLU A 89 -18.41 15.77 12.65
CA GLU A 89 -17.36 16.13 13.62
C GLU A 89 -15.97 15.73 13.15
N GLY A 90 -15.87 14.93 12.10
CA GLY A 90 -14.62 14.48 11.49
C GLY A 90 -14.42 12.97 11.52
N LEU A 91 -13.17 12.57 11.27
CA LEU A 91 -12.74 11.17 11.26
C LEU A 91 -12.28 10.78 12.66
N GLU A 92 -12.90 9.77 13.24
CA GLU A 92 -12.49 9.15 14.49
C GLU A 92 -11.95 7.74 14.24
N VAL A 93 -10.85 7.41 14.91
CA VAL A 93 -10.20 6.09 14.86
C VAL A 93 -10.16 5.52 16.27
N ARG A 94 -10.54 4.24 16.43
CA ARG A 94 -10.48 3.50 17.69
C ARG A 94 -9.76 2.17 17.49
N VAL A 95 -8.88 1.84 18.42
CA VAL A 95 -8.17 0.55 18.45
C VAL A 95 -8.18 0.04 19.88
N GLY A 96 -8.63 -1.20 20.10
CA GLY A 96 -8.80 -1.77 21.44
C GLY A 96 -9.85 -1.06 22.31
N GLY A 97 -10.80 -0.34 21.67
CA GLY A 97 -11.81 0.45 22.37
C GLY A 97 -11.38 1.87 22.72
N GLU A 98 -10.10 2.20 22.58
CA GLU A 98 -9.55 3.54 22.88
C GLU A 98 -9.45 4.40 21.63
N SER A 99 -9.62 5.73 21.77
CA SER A 99 -9.38 6.68 20.69
C SER A 99 -7.91 6.71 20.31
N ALA A 100 -7.62 6.59 19.01
CA ALA A 100 -6.26 6.44 18.50
C ALA A 100 -5.89 7.54 17.50
N GLY A 101 -4.62 7.91 17.48
CA GLY A 101 -4.07 9.05 16.73
C GLY A 101 -3.77 8.78 15.26
N GLY A 102 -4.77 8.42 14.44
CA GLY A 102 -4.64 8.45 12.98
C GLY A 102 -4.34 7.10 12.30
N ALA A 103 -4.12 7.15 10.99
CA ALA A 103 -4.04 5.98 10.11
C ALA A 103 -2.87 5.01 10.41
N ALA A 104 -1.81 5.46 11.08
CA ALA A 104 -0.67 4.60 11.39
C ALA A 104 -1.06 3.48 12.36
N VAL A 105 -1.87 3.79 13.38
CA VAL A 105 -2.34 2.80 14.37
C VAL A 105 -3.23 1.74 13.72
N LEU A 106 -4.04 2.13 12.73
CA LEU A 106 -4.82 1.18 11.91
C LEU A 106 -3.91 0.23 11.14
N ALA A 107 -2.85 0.77 10.49
CA ALA A 107 -1.91 -0.03 9.72
C ALA A 107 -1.09 -1.00 10.60
N GLU A 108 -0.77 -0.63 11.82
CA GLU A 108 -0.15 -1.52 12.81
C GLU A 108 -1.12 -2.63 13.27
N ALA A 109 -2.38 -2.29 13.53
CA ALA A 109 -3.40 -3.23 13.99
C ALA A 109 -3.81 -4.21 12.90
N LEU A 110 -4.06 -3.73 11.67
CA LEU A 110 -4.47 -4.51 10.51
C LEU A 110 -3.56 -4.22 9.30
N PRO A 111 -2.31 -4.76 9.28
CA PRO A 111 -1.45 -4.64 8.13
C PRO A 111 -2.04 -5.38 6.94
N LEU A 112 -2.19 -4.68 5.82
CA LEU A 112 -2.79 -5.24 4.62
C LEU A 112 -2.15 -4.71 3.32
N GLN A 113 -2.26 -5.52 2.28
CA GLN A 113 -1.96 -5.12 0.92
C GLN A 113 -3.17 -5.30 0.00
N VAL A 114 -3.16 -4.56 -1.10
CA VAL A 114 -4.23 -4.58 -2.10
C VAL A 114 -3.62 -4.76 -3.48
N ILE A 115 -4.11 -5.75 -4.22
CA ILE A 115 -3.90 -5.89 -5.66
C ILE A 115 -5.23 -5.53 -6.31
N ASP A 116 -5.29 -4.36 -6.92
CA ASP A 116 -6.46 -3.83 -7.61
C ASP A 116 -6.20 -3.74 -9.13
N PRO A 117 -7.18 -3.42 -9.97
CA PRO A 117 -6.98 -3.28 -11.41
C PRO A 117 -5.90 -2.25 -11.80
N GLU A 118 -5.67 -1.23 -10.96
CA GLU A 118 -4.69 -0.18 -11.19
C GLU A 118 -3.29 -0.50 -10.65
N VAL A 119 -3.06 -1.72 -10.13
CA VAL A 119 -1.77 -2.13 -9.54
C VAL A 119 -0.60 -1.95 -10.51
N HIS A 120 -0.83 -2.07 -11.84
CA HIS A 120 0.16 -1.84 -12.89
C HIS A 120 0.82 -0.46 -12.81
N ASN A 121 0.16 0.54 -12.19
CA ASN A 121 0.71 1.88 -11.99
C ASN A 121 1.95 1.88 -11.07
N LEU A 122 2.17 0.84 -10.27
CA LEU A 122 3.42 0.70 -9.51
C LEU A 122 4.63 0.65 -10.44
N ILE A 123 4.47 0.08 -11.64
CA ILE A 123 5.51 -0.03 -12.68
C ILE A 123 5.42 1.15 -13.66
N ALA A 124 4.25 1.38 -14.24
CA ALA A 124 4.04 2.40 -15.27
C ALA A 124 4.07 3.83 -14.72
N GLY A 125 3.66 4.01 -13.48
CA GLY A 125 3.54 5.30 -12.83
C GLY A 125 4.86 5.94 -12.39
N GLY A 126 4.74 7.08 -11.73
CA GLY A 126 5.88 7.85 -11.24
C GLY A 126 6.61 7.20 -10.06
N PRO A 127 7.81 7.70 -9.74
CA PRO A 127 8.62 7.22 -8.60
C PRO A 127 7.91 7.26 -7.26
N GLU A 128 6.91 8.12 -7.10
CA GLU A 128 6.17 8.27 -5.85
C GLU A 128 5.50 6.98 -5.40
N LEU A 129 4.95 6.18 -6.34
CA LEU A 129 4.30 4.91 -6.02
C LEU A 129 5.31 3.88 -5.51
N ARG A 130 6.50 3.84 -6.11
CA ARG A 130 7.59 2.94 -5.68
C ARG A 130 8.21 3.39 -4.35
N ARG A 131 8.29 4.70 -4.08
CA ARG A 131 8.66 5.18 -2.72
C ARG A 131 7.63 4.78 -1.68
N ARG A 132 6.33 4.89 -1.99
CA ARG A 132 5.26 4.45 -1.08
C ARG A 132 5.32 2.94 -0.81
N PHE A 133 5.70 2.17 -1.81
CA PHE A 133 5.94 0.73 -1.66
C PHE A 133 7.06 0.47 -0.64
N LEU A 134 8.24 1.09 -0.80
CA LEU A 134 9.34 0.98 0.17
C LEU A 134 8.94 1.48 1.56
N ASP A 135 8.30 2.65 1.63
CA ASP A 135 7.88 3.25 2.91
C ASP A 135 6.84 2.37 3.63
N TRP A 136 6.01 1.60 2.90
CA TRP A 136 5.09 0.66 3.49
C TRP A 136 5.83 -0.52 4.13
N VAL A 137 6.80 -1.11 3.44
CA VAL A 137 7.64 -2.19 4.01
C VAL A 137 8.41 -1.65 5.22
N ALA A 138 9.08 -0.51 5.06
CA ALA A 138 9.88 0.11 6.11
C ALA A 138 9.04 0.47 7.35
N PHE A 139 7.81 0.90 7.18
CA PHE A 139 6.89 1.19 8.28
C PHE A 139 6.64 -0.03 9.17
N HIS A 140 6.55 -1.23 8.59
CA HIS A 140 6.26 -2.45 9.34
C HIS A 140 7.52 -3.17 9.86
N VAL A 141 8.67 -2.96 9.21
CA VAL A 141 9.91 -3.69 9.51
C VAL A 141 10.89 -2.86 10.37
N GLU A 142 10.96 -1.55 10.11
CA GLU A 142 11.95 -0.67 10.72
C GLU A 142 11.35 0.15 11.88
N HIS A 143 11.79 -0.11 13.10
CA HIS A 143 11.37 0.67 14.26
C HIS A 143 11.74 2.15 14.10
N GLY A 144 10.77 3.04 14.26
CA GLY A 144 10.98 4.48 14.15
C GLY A 144 10.91 5.06 12.74
N HIS A 145 10.75 4.26 11.67
CA HIS A 145 10.63 4.75 10.29
C HIS A 145 9.58 5.87 10.15
N LEU A 146 8.40 5.68 10.71
CA LEU A 146 7.33 6.69 10.65
C LEU A 146 7.74 8.03 11.29
N PHE A 147 8.47 7.99 12.39
CA PHE A 147 8.96 9.19 13.06
C PHE A 147 9.97 9.93 12.18
N VAL A 148 10.96 9.23 11.64
CA VAL A 148 11.95 9.77 10.70
C VAL A 148 11.28 10.35 9.47
N TRP A 149 10.35 9.60 8.86
CA TRP A 149 9.61 10.03 7.67
C TRP A 149 8.79 11.30 7.92
N ARG A 150 8.09 11.42 9.07
CA ARG A 150 7.33 12.62 9.44
C ARG A 150 8.24 13.82 9.64
N LYS A 151 9.35 13.66 10.35
CA LYS A 151 10.33 14.72 10.56
C LYS A 151 10.98 15.17 9.25
N TYR A 152 11.41 14.21 8.42
CA TYR A 152 11.97 14.50 7.10
C TYR A 152 11.00 15.31 6.24
N ARG A 153 9.75 14.90 6.16
CA ARG A 153 8.73 15.68 5.41
C ARG A 153 8.53 17.08 5.93
N ARG A 154 8.62 17.28 7.24
CA ARG A 154 8.55 18.60 7.87
C ARG A 154 9.77 19.45 7.50
N ALA A 155 10.98 18.91 7.63
CA ALA A 155 12.23 19.59 7.27
C ALA A 155 12.24 19.99 5.78
N LEU A 156 11.84 19.06 4.89
CA LEU A 156 11.70 19.33 3.46
C LEU A 156 10.69 20.47 3.18
N LYS A 157 9.54 20.47 3.87
CA LYS A 157 8.52 21.52 3.73
C LYS A 157 9.07 22.88 4.16
N GLN A 158 9.82 22.97 5.26
CA GLN A 158 10.42 24.21 5.77
C GLN A 158 11.50 24.71 4.82
N ARG A 159 12.42 23.84 4.37
CA ARG A 159 13.43 24.20 3.38
C ARG A 159 12.80 24.69 2.07
N ASN A 160 11.78 24.02 1.56
CA ASN A 160 11.06 24.46 0.37
C ASN A 160 10.30 25.78 0.58
N ALA A 161 9.81 26.07 1.77
CA ALA A 161 9.20 27.36 2.08
C ALA A 161 10.25 28.49 2.04
N ALA A 162 11.44 28.27 2.59
CA ALA A 162 12.55 29.24 2.51
C ALA A 162 13.01 29.48 1.06
N LEU A 163 13.10 28.42 0.24
CA LEU A 163 13.42 28.52 -1.20
C LEU A 163 12.38 29.33 -1.96
N LYS A 164 11.07 29.07 -1.75
CA LYS A 164 9.96 29.81 -2.38
C LYS A 164 9.95 31.29 -1.99
N ALA A 165 10.26 31.58 -0.73
CA ALA A 165 10.34 32.92 -0.21
C ALA A 165 11.63 33.67 -0.68
N ARG A 166 12.53 32.98 -1.40
CA ARG A 166 13.86 33.48 -1.78
C ARG A 166 14.62 34.08 -0.58
N SER A 167 14.54 33.37 0.55
CA SER A 167 15.24 33.75 1.78
C SER A 167 16.76 33.82 1.54
N ALA A 168 17.48 34.55 2.40
CA ALA A 168 18.95 34.58 2.34
C ALA A 168 19.50 33.14 2.39
N GLU A 169 20.58 32.88 1.66
CA GLU A 169 21.19 31.54 1.58
C GLU A 169 21.54 30.95 2.95
N ALA A 170 22.02 31.79 3.87
CA ALA A 170 22.30 31.38 5.24
C ALA A 170 21.06 30.78 5.95
N VAL A 171 19.86 31.30 5.69
CA VAL A 171 18.61 30.78 6.22
C VAL A 171 18.26 29.44 5.56
N ILE A 172 18.47 29.31 4.25
CA ILE A 172 18.23 28.05 3.53
C ILE A 172 19.21 26.98 4.03
N ARG A 173 20.49 27.31 4.17
CA ARG A 173 21.54 26.41 4.68
C ARG A 173 21.31 25.98 6.14
N SER A 174 20.70 26.83 6.98
CA SER A 174 20.37 26.44 8.35
C SER A 174 19.41 25.25 8.44
N TRP A 175 18.56 25.07 7.44
CA TRP A 175 17.68 23.90 7.32
C TRP A 175 18.39 22.62 6.84
N ASN A 176 19.60 22.73 6.26
CA ASN A 176 20.30 21.58 5.71
C ASN A 176 20.75 20.59 6.80
N VAL A 177 21.07 21.06 8.01
CA VAL A 177 21.59 20.17 9.09
C VAL A 177 20.54 19.10 9.43
N GLU A 178 19.34 19.51 9.88
CA GLU A 178 18.26 18.58 10.21
C GLU A 178 17.81 17.77 8.98
N PHE A 179 17.77 18.41 7.81
CA PHE A 179 17.36 17.76 6.56
C PHE A 179 18.32 16.64 6.18
N LEU A 180 19.63 16.83 6.26
CA LEU A 180 20.66 15.84 5.92
C LEU A 180 20.62 14.62 6.84
N GLU A 181 20.56 14.84 8.16
CA GLU A 181 20.46 13.74 9.14
C GLU A 181 19.23 12.87 8.88
N LEU A 182 18.06 13.51 8.68
CA LEU A 182 16.81 12.78 8.44
C LEU A 182 16.77 12.12 7.06
N ALA A 183 17.40 12.74 6.06
CA ALA A 183 17.53 12.18 4.72
C ALA A 183 18.38 10.91 4.72
N ASP A 184 19.50 10.92 5.42
CA ASP A 184 20.39 9.75 5.54
C ASP A 184 19.65 8.58 6.22
N LEU A 185 19.00 8.83 7.34
CA LEU A 185 18.21 7.79 8.04
C LEU A 185 17.11 7.19 7.15
N LEU A 186 16.40 8.04 6.38
CA LEU A 186 15.34 7.59 5.49
C LEU A 186 15.88 6.80 4.30
N ASP A 187 16.99 7.24 3.72
CA ASP A 187 17.66 6.57 2.60
C ASP A 187 18.18 5.18 3.03
N GLN A 188 18.88 5.11 4.16
CA GLN A 188 19.36 3.85 4.74
C GLN A 188 18.23 2.87 5.04
N SER A 189 17.13 3.35 5.63
CA SER A 189 15.94 2.51 5.90
C SER A 189 15.39 1.90 4.62
N ARG A 190 15.23 2.68 3.55
CA ARG A 190 14.74 2.19 2.25
C ARG A 190 15.70 1.21 1.57
N ARG A 191 17.02 1.42 1.68
CA ARG A 191 18.02 0.46 1.18
C ARG A 191 17.90 -0.87 1.88
N ARG A 192 17.89 -0.86 3.24
CA ARG A 192 17.76 -2.08 4.03
C ARG A 192 16.50 -2.88 3.67
N VAL A 193 15.34 -2.22 3.57
CA VAL A 193 14.12 -2.95 3.24
C VAL A 193 14.08 -3.48 1.81
N LEU A 194 14.71 -2.80 0.85
CA LEU A 194 14.86 -3.36 -0.49
C LEU A 194 15.78 -4.58 -0.48
N GLU A 195 16.90 -4.53 0.25
CA GLU A 195 17.81 -5.66 0.43
C GLU A 195 17.11 -6.86 1.09
N LEU A 196 16.37 -6.62 2.19
CA LEU A 196 15.57 -7.64 2.87
C LEU A 196 14.52 -8.28 1.94
N SER A 197 13.95 -7.51 1.02
CA SER A 197 12.94 -7.99 0.09
C SER A 197 13.51 -8.62 -1.18
N THR A 198 14.82 -8.57 -1.41
CA THR A 198 15.42 -8.93 -2.71
C THR A 198 15.12 -10.37 -3.12
N ASN A 199 15.28 -11.34 -2.22
CA ASN A 199 15.00 -12.74 -2.51
C ASN A 199 13.53 -12.96 -2.86
N SER A 200 12.61 -12.46 -2.03
CA SER A 200 11.17 -12.56 -2.29
C SER A 200 10.77 -11.86 -3.59
N LEU A 201 11.38 -10.70 -3.92
CA LEU A 201 11.16 -9.99 -5.18
C LEU A 201 11.58 -10.84 -6.40
N GLN A 202 12.71 -11.54 -6.30
CA GLN A 202 13.19 -12.43 -7.37
C GLN A 202 12.34 -13.68 -7.50
N GLU A 203 11.98 -14.32 -6.39
CA GLU A 203 11.16 -15.54 -6.36
C GLU A 203 9.77 -15.30 -6.92
N HIS A 204 9.05 -14.29 -6.39
CA HIS A 204 7.72 -13.93 -6.91
C HIS A 204 7.78 -13.40 -8.35
N GLY A 205 8.83 -12.65 -8.68
CA GLY A 205 9.06 -12.17 -10.03
C GLY A 205 9.19 -13.32 -11.02
N TYR A 206 10.04 -14.30 -10.70
CA TYR A 206 10.22 -15.48 -11.53
C TYR A 206 8.95 -16.35 -11.60
N ALA A 207 8.28 -16.56 -10.46
CA ALA A 207 7.04 -17.36 -10.42
C ALA A 207 5.92 -16.76 -11.29
N LEU A 208 5.83 -15.44 -11.41
CA LEU A 208 4.77 -14.79 -12.18
C LEU A 208 5.14 -14.48 -13.64
N LEU A 209 6.42 -14.25 -13.94
CA LEU A 209 6.88 -13.75 -15.24
C LEU A 209 7.86 -14.70 -15.97
N GLU A 210 8.30 -15.77 -15.29
CA GLU A 210 9.25 -16.77 -15.82
C GLU A 210 10.56 -16.13 -16.33
N THR A 211 10.94 -14.99 -15.72
CA THR A 211 12.16 -14.25 -16.08
C THR A 211 12.84 -13.67 -14.84
N LEU A 212 14.14 -13.39 -14.99
CA LEU A 212 14.88 -12.73 -13.93
C LEU A 212 14.61 -11.23 -13.94
N LEU A 213 14.32 -10.71 -12.76
CA LEU A 213 14.11 -9.29 -12.52
C LEU A 213 15.28 -8.71 -11.74
N ALA A 214 15.60 -7.46 -12.00
CA ALA A 214 16.57 -6.72 -11.19
C ALA A 214 15.90 -5.45 -10.62
N PHE A 215 16.18 -5.19 -9.33
CA PHE A 215 15.67 -4.07 -8.60
C PHE A 215 16.84 -3.25 -8.06
N GLU A 216 16.99 -2.02 -8.53
CA GLU A 216 18.08 -1.12 -8.13
C GLU A 216 17.50 0.12 -7.44
N TYR A 217 17.96 0.38 -6.22
CA TYR A 217 17.58 1.61 -5.51
C TYR A 217 18.34 2.81 -6.07
N GLN A 218 17.61 3.86 -6.40
CA GLN A 218 18.12 5.16 -6.84
C GLN A 218 17.85 6.20 -5.76
N GLN A 219 18.90 6.72 -5.14
CA GLN A 219 18.80 7.57 -3.94
C GLN A 219 18.15 8.95 -4.15
N GLY A 220 18.05 9.43 -5.38
CA GLY A 220 17.43 10.73 -5.69
C GLY A 220 18.40 11.91 -5.78
N TRP A 221 19.71 11.63 -5.84
CA TRP A 221 20.79 12.55 -6.19
C TRP A 221 21.91 11.79 -6.88
N ALA A 222 22.92 12.50 -7.39
CA ALA A 222 24.04 11.89 -8.11
C ALA A 222 24.76 10.86 -7.21
N ARG A 223 25.01 9.66 -7.75
CA ARG A 223 25.54 8.53 -6.99
C ARG A 223 26.97 8.77 -6.49
N GLU A 224 27.70 9.58 -7.21
CA GLU A 224 29.13 9.91 -6.96
C GLU A 224 29.30 11.00 -5.89
N LYS A 225 28.20 11.64 -5.44
CA LYS A 225 28.21 12.74 -4.47
C LYS A 225 27.51 12.32 -3.19
N ASP A 226 27.96 12.88 -2.09
CA ASP A 226 27.11 12.90 -0.91
C ASP A 226 25.96 13.90 -1.07
N LEU A 227 24.96 13.82 -0.18
CA LEU A 227 23.77 14.66 -0.28
C LEU A 227 24.09 16.14 0.03
N ALA A 228 25.07 16.40 0.92
CA ALA A 228 25.44 17.79 1.28
C ALA A 228 26.06 18.50 0.07
N GLU A 229 27.00 17.83 -0.64
CA GLU A 229 27.57 18.32 -1.89
C GLU A 229 26.48 18.53 -2.96
N ALA A 230 25.56 17.57 -3.11
CA ALA A 230 24.48 17.69 -4.09
C ALA A 230 23.50 18.86 -3.80
N LEU A 231 23.32 19.22 -2.53
CA LEU A 231 22.50 20.38 -2.13
C LEU A 231 23.22 21.71 -2.36
N GLU A 232 24.53 21.77 -2.11
CA GLU A 232 25.32 22.99 -2.37
C GLU A 232 25.41 23.26 -3.87
N ASP A 233 25.78 22.27 -4.67
CA ASP A 233 25.86 22.40 -6.14
C ASP A 233 24.51 22.70 -6.78
N GLY A 234 23.42 22.23 -6.16
CA GLY A 234 22.05 22.40 -6.64
C GLY A 234 21.36 23.65 -6.15
N LEU A 235 21.98 24.49 -5.29
CA LEU A 235 21.29 25.58 -4.58
C LEU A 235 20.66 26.60 -5.53
N GLU A 236 21.37 27.03 -6.57
CA GLU A 236 20.84 27.97 -7.58
C GLU A 236 19.59 27.41 -8.28
N ARG A 237 19.64 26.12 -8.65
CA ARG A 237 18.53 25.42 -9.27
C ARG A 237 17.34 25.28 -8.31
N ASP A 238 17.60 24.97 -7.05
CA ASP A 238 16.58 24.89 -6.00
C ASP A 238 15.90 26.24 -5.80
N LEU A 239 16.65 27.34 -5.77
CA LEU A 239 16.16 28.71 -5.69
C LEU A 239 15.32 29.09 -6.92
N HIS A 240 15.76 28.71 -8.12
CA HIS A 240 15.02 28.98 -9.35
C HIS A 240 13.67 28.24 -9.36
N LEU A 241 13.66 26.95 -8.96
CA LEU A 241 12.46 26.10 -8.95
C LEU A 241 11.60 26.27 -7.67
N GLY A 242 12.12 26.94 -6.64
CA GLY A 242 11.44 27.09 -5.34
C GLY A 242 11.23 25.74 -4.62
N SER A 243 12.05 24.73 -4.91
CA SER A 243 11.92 23.39 -4.32
C SER A 243 13.21 22.61 -4.39
N THR A 244 13.47 21.79 -3.37
CA THR A 244 14.62 20.90 -3.25
C THR A 244 14.60 19.85 -4.35
N GLN A 245 15.68 19.73 -5.12
CA GLN A 245 15.80 18.79 -6.25
C GLN A 245 16.62 17.55 -5.90
N SER A 246 17.37 17.52 -4.80
CA SER A 246 18.18 16.39 -4.35
C SER A 246 17.71 15.87 -3.01
N GLY A 247 17.59 14.54 -2.87
CA GLY A 247 17.24 13.87 -1.63
C GLY A 247 16.26 12.70 -1.76
N PRO A 248 15.98 11.97 -0.68
CA PRO A 248 15.13 10.77 -0.70
C PRO A 248 13.71 10.97 -1.23
N HIS A 249 13.18 12.19 -1.25
CA HIS A 249 11.90 12.51 -1.89
C HIS A 249 11.95 12.41 -3.43
N ARG A 250 13.14 12.29 -4.02
CA ARG A 250 13.39 12.05 -5.45
C ARG A 250 13.82 10.61 -5.74
N ALA A 251 14.03 9.79 -4.69
CA ALA A 251 14.44 8.40 -4.84
C ALA A 251 13.46 7.59 -5.68
N ASP A 252 13.97 6.50 -6.28
CA ASP A 252 13.19 5.57 -7.08
C ASP A 252 13.71 4.14 -6.93
N ILE A 253 12.93 3.16 -7.41
CA ILE A 253 13.36 1.81 -7.69
C ILE A 253 13.37 1.66 -9.21
N LYS A 254 14.54 1.42 -9.78
CA LYS A 254 14.66 1.00 -11.17
C LYS A 254 14.39 -0.49 -11.24
N VAL A 255 13.34 -0.86 -11.96
CA VAL A 255 12.99 -2.25 -12.21
C VAL A 255 13.42 -2.61 -13.63
N SER A 256 14.24 -3.64 -13.75
CA SER A 256 14.70 -4.15 -15.04
C SER A 256 14.12 -5.54 -15.29
N TYR A 257 13.68 -5.74 -16.51
CA TYR A 257 13.17 -6.98 -17.07
C TYR A 257 14.08 -7.33 -18.24
N ASP A 258 14.74 -8.46 -18.21
CA ASP A 258 15.67 -8.90 -19.26
C ASP A 258 16.71 -7.80 -19.61
N GLU A 259 17.37 -7.28 -18.55
CA GLU A 259 18.39 -6.20 -18.58
C GLU A 259 17.88 -4.83 -19.08
N ARG A 260 16.61 -4.71 -19.43
CA ARG A 260 16.01 -3.47 -19.92
C ARG A 260 15.02 -2.90 -18.92
N GLN A 261 14.80 -1.59 -18.99
CA GLN A 261 13.85 -0.94 -18.08
C GLN A 261 12.41 -1.45 -18.30
N ALA A 262 11.85 -2.14 -17.32
CA ALA A 262 10.53 -2.77 -17.38
C ALA A 262 9.41 -1.81 -17.83
N ARG A 263 9.38 -0.58 -17.30
CA ARG A 263 8.37 0.43 -17.62
C ARG A 263 8.14 0.65 -19.12
N LYS A 264 9.16 0.48 -19.95
CA LYS A 264 9.13 0.78 -21.39
C LYS A 264 8.85 -0.42 -22.28
N LEU A 265 9.00 -1.63 -21.76
CA LEU A 265 9.06 -2.85 -22.57
C LEU A 265 7.93 -3.82 -22.33
N VAL A 266 7.39 -3.84 -21.11
CA VAL A 266 6.41 -4.87 -20.75
C VAL A 266 4.99 -4.45 -21.09
N SER A 267 4.16 -5.40 -21.55
CA SER A 267 2.74 -5.19 -21.80
C SER A 267 1.98 -4.85 -20.50
N ARG A 268 0.74 -4.34 -20.62
CA ARG A 268 -0.06 -4.00 -19.42
C ARG A 268 -0.31 -5.22 -18.51
N GLY A 269 -0.57 -6.39 -19.09
CA GLY A 269 -0.69 -7.63 -18.32
C GLY A 269 0.60 -8.00 -17.59
N GLN A 270 1.76 -7.89 -18.26
CA GLN A 270 3.06 -8.12 -17.62
C GLN A 270 3.37 -7.07 -16.53
N GLN A 271 2.99 -5.79 -16.75
CA GLN A 271 3.12 -4.75 -15.70
C GLN A 271 2.26 -5.09 -14.47
N LYS A 272 1.06 -5.63 -14.67
CA LYS A 272 0.17 -6.08 -13.60
C LYS A 272 0.80 -7.25 -12.84
N LEU A 273 1.33 -8.26 -13.53
CA LEU A 273 2.03 -9.39 -12.89
C LEU A 273 3.28 -8.94 -12.14
N LEU A 274 4.09 -8.06 -12.72
CA LEU A 274 5.29 -7.52 -12.09
C LEU A 274 4.95 -6.71 -10.83
N ALA A 275 3.94 -5.86 -10.90
CA ALA A 275 3.47 -5.10 -9.74
C ALA A 275 2.89 -6.03 -8.66
N SER A 276 2.14 -7.09 -9.06
CA SER A 276 1.65 -8.12 -8.14
C SER A 276 2.81 -8.86 -7.47
N ALA A 277 3.85 -9.24 -8.21
CA ALA A 277 5.05 -9.85 -7.64
C ALA A 277 5.70 -8.96 -6.57
N MET A 278 5.81 -7.66 -6.83
CA MET A 278 6.31 -6.71 -5.83
C MET A 278 5.41 -6.66 -4.58
N ILE A 279 4.10 -6.63 -4.73
CA ILE A 279 3.16 -6.61 -3.60
C ILE A 279 3.24 -7.91 -2.80
N LEU A 280 3.34 -9.08 -3.46
CA LEU A 280 3.49 -10.36 -2.80
C LEU A 280 4.81 -10.44 -2.02
N ALA A 281 5.92 -10.01 -2.63
CA ALA A 281 7.23 -9.95 -1.97
C ALA A 281 7.21 -9.03 -0.74
N ALA A 282 6.59 -7.85 -0.84
CA ALA A 282 6.42 -6.96 0.30
C ALA A 282 5.57 -7.59 1.41
N THR A 283 4.49 -8.30 1.02
CA THR A 283 3.63 -9.00 1.97
C THR A 283 4.42 -10.08 2.72
N GLU A 284 5.19 -10.89 2.01
CA GLU A 284 6.04 -11.94 2.59
C GLU A 284 7.10 -11.36 3.53
N THR A 285 7.85 -10.34 3.07
CA THR A 285 8.89 -9.68 3.88
C THR A 285 8.32 -9.16 5.20
N VAL A 286 7.14 -8.54 5.16
CA VAL A 286 6.49 -8.01 6.36
C VAL A 286 5.92 -9.13 7.23
N GLN A 287 5.34 -10.19 6.66
CA GLN A 287 4.88 -11.36 7.42
C GLN A 287 6.00 -12.02 8.21
N VAL A 288 7.15 -12.21 7.58
CA VAL A 288 8.34 -12.76 8.25
C VAL A 288 8.78 -11.86 9.40
N SER A 289 8.84 -10.54 9.17
CA SER A 289 9.26 -9.58 10.20
C SER A 289 8.27 -9.48 11.37
N LEU A 290 6.97 -9.55 11.10
CA LEU A 290 5.92 -9.44 12.13
C LEU A 290 5.54 -10.79 12.76
N GLU A 291 6.08 -11.91 12.24
CA GLU A 291 5.77 -13.27 12.65
C GLU A 291 4.25 -13.57 12.68
N ARG A 292 3.52 -12.96 11.76
CA ARG A 292 2.06 -13.13 11.66
C ARG A 292 1.57 -13.00 10.22
N PRO A 293 0.48 -13.70 9.85
CA PRO A 293 -0.14 -13.54 8.54
C PRO A 293 -0.76 -12.14 8.38
N LEU A 294 -0.67 -11.59 7.17
CA LEU A 294 -1.28 -10.34 6.76
C LEU A 294 -2.63 -10.57 6.07
N LEU A 295 -3.37 -9.49 5.85
CA LEU A 295 -4.55 -9.48 5.00
C LEU A 295 -4.17 -9.04 3.58
N LEU A 296 -4.49 -9.87 2.58
CA LEU A 296 -4.32 -9.54 1.16
C LEU A 296 -5.69 -9.40 0.50
N LEU A 297 -5.94 -8.23 -0.06
CA LEU A 297 -7.17 -7.91 -0.78
C LEU A 297 -6.90 -7.98 -2.29
N LEU A 298 -7.73 -8.74 -3.03
CA LEU A 298 -7.63 -8.91 -4.48
C LEU A 298 -8.92 -8.39 -5.13
N ASP A 299 -8.86 -7.22 -5.78
CA ASP A 299 -10.03 -6.68 -6.49
C ASP A 299 -10.01 -7.10 -7.95
N ASP A 300 -10.85 -8.05 -8.28
CA ASP A 300 -11.02 -8.63 -9.62
C ASP A 300 -9.67 -9.00 -10.29
N PRO A 301 -8.86 -9.87 -9.66
CA PRO A 301 -7.52 -10.18 -10.14
C PRO A 301 -7.51 -10.82 -11.53
N ALA A 302 -8.61 -11.44 -11.95
CA ALA A 302 -8.77 -12.04 -13.26
C ALA A 302 -8.92 -11.01 -14.40
N ALA A 303 -9.25 -9.77 -14.09
CA ALA A 303 -9.36 -8.74 -15.11
C ALA A 303 -8.02 -8.51 -15.82
N GLU A 304 -8.02 -8.55 -17.16
CA GLU A 304 -6.87 -8.26 -18.04
C GLU A 304 -5.72 -9.31 -18.00
N LEU A 305 -5.91 -10.45 -17.34
CA LEU A 305 -4.95 -11.57 -17.32
C LEU A 305 -5.54 -12.77 -18.07
N ASP A 306 -4.67 -13.53 -18.73
CA ASP A 306 -5.02 -14.83 -19.28
C ASP A 306 -5.07 -15.91 -18.18
N GLY A 307 -5.63 -17.10 -18.53
CA GLY A 307 -5.83 -18.18 -17.58
C GLY A 307 -4.54 -18.67 -16.89
N ASP A 308 -3.44 -18.76 -17.63
CA ASP A 308 -2.15 -19.23 -17.10
C ASP A 308 -1.56 -18.19 -16.14
N SER A 309 -1.66 -16.91 -16.48
CA SER A 309 -1.22 -15.80 -15.63
C SER A 309 -2.02 -15.73 -14.32
N ILE A 310 -3.35 -15.95 -14.38
CA ILE A 310 -4.19 -16.03 -13.18
C ILE A 310 -3.80 -17.23 -12.33
N ALA A 311 -3.58 -18.39 -12.95
CA ALA A 311 -3.18 -19.60 -12.23
C ALA A 311 -1.85 -19.41 -11.48
N ARG A 312 -0.84 -18.80 -12.13
CA ARG A 312 0.44 -18.46 -11.49
C ARG A 312 0.24 -17.48 -10.33
N LEU A 313 -0.56 -16.42 -10.54
CA LEU A 313 -0.86 -15.45 -9.49
C LEU A 313 -1.52 -16.10 -8.28
N MET A 314 -2.57 -16.91 -8.50
CA MET A 314 -3.30 -17.56 -7.41
C MET A 314 -2.44 -18.61 -6.68
N THR A 315 -1.54 -19.31 -7.40
CA THR A 315 -0.55 -20.22 -6.78
C THR A 315 0.40 -19.46 -5.87
N SER A 316 0.95 -18.33 -6.33
CA SER A 316 1.85 -17.49 -5.52
C SER A 316 1.12 -16.87 -4.31
N VAL A 317 -0.12 -16.43 -4.48
CA VAL A 317 -0.97 -15.92 -3.38
C VAL A 317 -1.23 -17.02 -2.33
N ALA A 318 -1.51 -18.25 -2.78
CA ALA A 318 -1.77 -19.36 -1.88
C ALA A 318 -0.53 -19.76 -1.05
N ALA A 319 0.66 -19.68 -1.66
CA ALA A 319 1.92 -20.01 -1.00
C ALA A 319 2.28 -19.05 0.15
N LEU A 320 1.83 -17.80 0.11
CA LEU A 320 2.12 -16.80 1.16
C LEU A 320 1.55 -17.14 2.55
N GLY A 321 0.52 -17.96 2.63
CA GLY A 321 -0.11 -18.28 3.92
C GLY A 321 -0.90 -17.12 4.57
N CYS A 322 -1.11 -16.02 3.85
CA CYS A 322 -1.90 -14.87 4.32
C CYS A 322 -3.41 -15.13 4.29
N GLN A 323 -4.19 -14.26 4.98
CA GLN A 323 -5.64 -14.23 4.81
C GLN A 323 -5.96 -13.46 3.53
N VAL A 324 -6.74 -14.07 2.64
CA VAL A 324 -7.12 -13.50 1.34
C VAL A 324 -8.60 -13.17 1.32
N VAL A 325 -8.94 -11.98 0.86
CA VAL A 325 -10.30 -11.60 0.47
C VAL A 325 -10.25 -11.16 -0.99
N ALA A 326 -10.83 -11.96 -1.87
CA ALA A 326 -10.85 -11.72 -3.30
C ALA A 326 -12.26 -11.38 -3.78
N THR A 327 -12.36 -10.53 -4.80
CA THR A 327 -13.60 -10.33 -5.55
C THR A 327 -13.50 -10.95 -6.93
N SER A 328 -14.61 -11.45 -7.46
CA SER A 328 -14.71 -11.91 -8.84
C SER A 328 -16.10 -11.73 -9.38
N LEU A 329 -16.20 -11.50 -10.70
CA LEU A 329 -17.45 -11.59 -11.43
C LEU A 329 -17.85 -13.06 -11.62
N ASP A 330 -16.89 -13.89 -12.02
CA ASP A 330 -17.03 -15.34 -12.15
C ASP A 330 -16.22 -16.05 -11.06
N PRO A 331 -16.89 -16.68 -10.08
CA PRO A 331 -16.20 -17.45 -9.03
C PRO A 331 -15.29 -18.56 -9.56
N ALA A 332 -15.60 -19.16 -10.72
CA ALA A 332 -14.82 -20.22 -11.31
C ALA A 332 -13.48 -19.73 -11.93
N ALA A 333 -13.34 -18.44 -12.16
CA ALA A 333 -12.10 -17.84 -12.67
C ALA A 333 -10.93 -17.87 -11.66
N LEU A 334 -11.22 -18.01 -10.37
CA LEU A 334 -10.21 -18.03 -9.31
C LEU A 334 -10.13 -19.42 -8.68
N ILE A 335 -9.02 -20.08 -8.88
CA ILE A 335 -8.76 -21.41 -8.31
C ILE A 335 -8.01 -21.25 -6.99
N PHE A 336 -8.60 -21.75 -5.92
CA PHE A 336 -7.99 -21.81 -4.58
C PHE A 336 -7.61 -23.24 -4.25
N PRO A 337 -6.54 -23.47 -3.45
CA PRO A 337 -6.12 -24.84 -3.06
C PRO A 337 -7.10 -25.52 -2.10
N GLU A 338 -7.95 -24.77 -1.44
CA GLU A 338 -9.02 -25.21 -0.56
C GLU A 338 -10.30 -24.38 -0.80
N LYS A 339 -11.47 -24.93 -0.43
CA LYS A 339 -12.76 -24.24 -0.64
C LYS A 339 -12.76 -22.90 0.09
N PRO A 340 -12.89 -21.76 -0.62
CA PRO A 340 -12.99 -20.46 0.02
C PRO A 340 -14.34 -20.30 0.73
N ARG A 341 -14.37 -19.46 1.77
CA ARG A 341 -15.65 -18.99 2.31
C ARG A 341 -16.28 -18.05 1.29
N MET A 342 -17.49 -18.36 0.87
CA MET A 342 -18.17 -17.67 -0.22
C MET A 342 -19.13 -16.59 0.32
N PHE A 343 -19.13 -15.45 -0.36
CA PHE A 343 -20.09 -14.38 -0.14
C PHE A 343 -20.67 -13.93 -1.48
N HIS A 344 -21.93 -13.54 -1.47
CA HIS A 344 -22.59 -12.97 -2.64
C HIS A 344 -23.00 -11.53 -2.37
N VAL A 345 -22.74 -10.64 -3.32
CA VAL A 345 -23.11 -9.22 -3.22
C VAL A 345 -24.09 -8.86 -4.32
N GLU A 346 -25.26 -8.37 -3.91
CA GLU A 346 -26.29 -7.87 -4.80
C GLU A 346 -26.83 -6.55 -4.28
N HIS A 347 -26.77 -5.48 -5.10
CA HIS A 347 -27.24 -4.12 -4.77
C HIS A 347 -26.76 -3.60 -3.40
N GLY A 348 -25.52 -3.87 -3.01
CA GLY A 348 -24.93 -3.44 -1.73
C GLY A 348 -25.32 -4.31 -0.53
N VAL A 349 -26.14 -5.34 -0.71
CA VAL A 349 -26.45 -6.35 0.31
C VAL A 349 -25.50 -7.52 0.14
N VAL A 350 -24.91 -7.98 1.25
CA VAL A 350 -23.94 -9.08 1.27
C VAL A 350 -24.51 -10.25 2.05
N THR A 351 -24.53 -11.43 1.42
CA THR A 351 -25.00 -12.68 2.04
C THR A 351 -23.88 -13.72 2.03
N ALA A 352 -23.79 -14.53 3.08
CA ALA A 352 -22.94 -15.72 3.04
C ALA A 352 -23.57 -16.74 2.08
N ALA A 353 -22.77 -17.23 1.11
CA ALA A 353 -23.20 -18.31 0.24
C ALA A 353 -22.82 -19.67 0.85
N PRO A 354 -23.60 -20.73 0.62
CA PRO A 354 -23.38 -22.08 1.18
C PRO A 354 -22.07 -22.77 0.70
#